data_43d3034a1f3e410037809a304ce0917f
#
_entry.id   43d3034a1f3e410037809a304ce0917f
#
_cell.length_a   1.000
_cell.length_b   1.000
_cell.length_c   1.000
_cell.angle_alpha   90.00
_cell.angle_beta   90.00
_cell.angle_gamma   90.00
#
_symmetry.space_group_name_H-M   'P 1'
#
loop_
_entity.id
_entity.type
_entity.pdbx_description
1 polymer ?
#
loop_
_entity_poly.entity_id
_entity_poly.type
_entity_poly.pdbx_seq_one_letter_code
_entity_poly.pdbx_strand_id
1 'polypeptide(L)'
;MKIGVLLSGNGVYDGSEIHEAVLSMLAIDEAGAEWICLAPNYYQHHVINHTNGEEMPETRNILIEAARIARGNIKDIDGFDIDEIDGLVMPGGFGAAKNFSQWAFEGAAGEVNPIVKEFLLKLIKAGKPIAALCISPVVLAKTLEGSGTTPKLTLGTDKAPSPYDIKADSEGLATMGAQPQMKTINEIMVDEENKIISAPCYMMEVSIKQVRANAKMAIDKMIEMIG
;
A
#
# COMPACT_ATOMS: atom_id res chain seq x y z
N MET A 1 20.75 -1.27 4.62
CA MET A 1 19.31 -1.11 4.80
C MET A 1 18.62 -1.70 3.59
N LYS A 2 17.62 -2.54 3.79
CA LYS A 2 16.84 -3.17 2.71
C LYS A 2 15.35 -3.00 2.95
N ILE A 3 14.62 -2.48 1.97
CA ILE A 3 13.19 -2.16 2.06
C ILE A 3 12.38 -3.14 1.23
N GLY A 4 11.36 -3.75 1.83
CA GLY A 4 10.37 -4.54 1.11
C GLY A 4 9.41 -3.65 0.33
N VAL A 5 9.06 -4.03 -0.89
CA VAL A 5 8.00 -3.39 -1.69
C VAL A 5 6.90 -4.42 -1.91
N LEU A 6 5.79 -4.29 -1.19
CA LEU A 6 4.69 -5.25 -1.23
C LEU A 6 3.75 -4.93 -2.39
N LEU A 7 3.73 -5.80 -3.39
CA LEU A 7 2.96 -5.64 -4.62
C LEU A 7 1.72 -6.55 -4.63
N SER A 8 0.60 -6.00 -5.08
CA SER A 8 -0.70 -6.68 -5.17
C SER A 8 -1.06 -7.17 -6.58
N GLY A 9 -0.07 -7.30 -7.46
CA GLY A 9 -0.20 -7.57 -8.89
C GLY A 9 0.41 -6.47 -9.72
N ASN A 10 -0.10 -6.23 -10.95
CA ASN A 10 0.49 -5.29 -11.91
C ASN A 10 -0.61 -4.57 -12.70
N GLY A 11 -0.92 -3.33 -12.34
CA GLY A 11 -1.92 -2.50 -12.99
C GLY A 11 -2.91 -1.88 -11.98
N VAL A 12 -3.29 -0.61 -12.20
CA VAL A 12 -4.07 0.15 -11.23
C VAL A 12 -5.44 -0.48 -10.93
N TYR A 13 -6.12 -1.09 -11.92
CA TYR A 13 -7.49 -1.58 -11.75
C TYR A 13 -7.61 -2.97 -11.10
N ASP A 14 -6.53 -3.77 -11.12
CA ASP A 14 -6.56 -5.16 -10.65
C ASP A 14 -5.30 -5.62 -9.89
N GLY A 15 -4.30 -4.73 -9.78
CA GLY A 15 -3.03 -4.98 -9.11
C GLY A 15 -2.49 -3.72 -8.45
N SER A 16 -1.15 -3.63 -8.35
CA SER A 16 -0.47 -2.43 -7.85
C SER A 16 -0.51 -1.31 -8.87
N GLU A 17 -0.67 -0.08 -8.39
CA GLU A 17 -0.44 1.11 -9.20
C GLU A 17 1.04 1.17 -9.60
N ILE A 18 1.29 1.15 -10.92
CA ILE A 18 2.64 0.92 -11.48
C ILE A 18 3.57 2.10 -11.18
N HIS A 19 3.07 3.34 -11.30
CA HIS A 19 3.88 4.53 -11.03
C HIS A 19 4.27 4.60 -9.56
N GLU A 20 3.33 4.37 -8.64
CA GLU A 20 3.61 4.35 -7.20
C GLU A 20 4.64 3.28 -6.85
N ALA A 21 4.52 2.08 -7.43
CA ALA A 21 5.47 1.00 -7.21
C ALA A 21 6.88 1.36 -7.70
N VAL A 22 6.99 1.82 -8.95
CA VAL A 22 8.28 2.16 -9.58
C VAL A 22 8.91 3.39 -8.93
N LEU A 23 8.12 4.42 -8.63
CA LEU A 23 8.60 5.64 -7.98
C LEU A 23 9.02 5.41 -6.52
N SER A 24 8.40 4.44 -5.84
CA SER A 24 8.85 3.98 -4.53
C SER A 24 10.22 3.29 -4.61
N MET A 25 10.40 2.37 -5.54
CA MET A 25 11.70 1.73 -5.76
C MET A 25 12.78 2.75 -6.11
N LEU A 26 12.45 3.74 -6.96
CA LEU A 26 13.36 4.83 -7.30
C LEU A 26 13.73 5.65 -6.05
N ALA A 27 12.78 6.00 -5.20
CA ALA A 27 13.04 6.77 -3.99
C ALA A 27 13.92 6.01 -2.99
N ILE A 28 13.75 4.69 -2.88
CA ILE A 28 14.61 3.82 -2.05
C ILE A 28 16.04 3.82 -2.60
N ASP A 29 16.20 3.67 -3.91
CA ASP A 29 17.50 3.66 -4.59
C ASP A 29 18.20 5.02 -4.46
N GLU A 30 17.49 6.13 -4.68
CA GLU A 30 17.99 7.51 -4.48
C GLU A 30 18.46 7.77 -3.03
N ALA A 31 17.88 7.08 -2.05
CA ALA A 31 18.27 7.17 -0.64
C ALA A 31 19.48 6.25 -0.30
N GLY A 32 20.00 5.50 -1.26
CA GLY A 32 21.13 4.58 -1.08
C GLY A 32 20.77 3.28 -0.34
N ALA A 33 19.49 2.91 -0.28
CA ALA A 33 19.03 1.66 0.28
C ALA A 33 18.75 0.62 -0.81
N GLU A 34 18.78 -0.65 -0.45
CA GLU A 34 18.35 -1.74 -1.32
C GLU A 34 16.83 -1.94 -1.22
N TRP A 35 16.23 -2.44 -2.29
CA TRP A 35 14.84 -2.89 -2.26
C TRP A 35 14.69 -4.35 -2.71
N ILE A 36 13.65 -5.00 -2.20
CA ILE A 36 13.19 -6.31 -2.64
C ILE A 36 11.67 -6.27 -2.82
N CYS A 37 11.18 -6.71 -3.97
CA CYS A 37 9.76 -6.85 -4.17
C CYS A 37 9.23 -8.13 -3.51
N LEU A 38 8.04 -8.01 -2.97
CA LEU A 38 7.30 -9.06 -2.28
C LEU A 38 5.88 -9.12 -2.81
N ALA A 39 5.29 -10.28 -2.92
CA ALA A 39 3.87 -10.42 -3.24
C ALA A 39 3.33 -11.75 -2.72
N PRO A 40 2.03 -11.88 -2.46
CA PRO A 40 1.43 -13.17 -2.14
C PRO A 40 1.25 -14.02 -3.40
N ASN A 41 1.29 -15.33 -3.22
CA ASN A 41 1.20 -16.32 -4.30
C ASN A 41 -0.19 -16.95 -4.39
N TYR A 42 -1.18 -16.15 -4.76
CA TYR A 42 -2.53 -16.62 -5.07
C TYR A 42 -3.13 -15.83 -6.24
N TYR A 43 -4.32 -16.25 -6.71
CA TYR A 43 -4.97 -15.59 -7.85
C TYR A 43 -5.55 -14.24 -7.45
N GLN A 44 -5.37 -13.21 -8.30
CA GLN A 44 -6.04 -11.92 -8.14
C GLN A 44 -7.55 -12.07 -8.36
N HIS A 45 -8.33 -11.17 -7.77
CA HIS A 45 -9.79 -11.24 -7.80
C HIS A 45 -10.36 -10.99 -9.20
N HIS A 46 -9.87 -9.94 -9.88
CA HIS A 46 -10.27 -9.59 -11.25
C HIS A 46 -9.04 -9.55 -12.15
N VAL A 47 -9.27 -9.72 -13.45
CA VAL A 47 -8.34 -9.35 -14.54
C VAL A 47 -9.05 -8.30 -15.37
N ILE A 48 -8.51 -7.08 -15.40
CA ILE A 48 -9.17 -5.92 -16.03
C ILE A 48 -8.41 -5.49 -17.29
N ASN A 49 -9.15 -5.30 -18.38
CA ASN A 49 -8.63 -4.60 -19.54
C ASN A 49 -8.49 -3.11 -19.24
N HIS A 50 -7.27 -2.64 -19.02
CA HIS A 50 -6.99 -1.25 -18.64
C HIS A 50 -7.33 -0.21 -19.74
N THR A 51 -7.66 -0.64 -20.97
CA THR A 51 -8.06 0.30 -22.04
C THR A 51 -9.52 0.71 -21.97
N ASN A 52 -10.38 -0.12 -21.35
CA ASN A 52 -11.83 0.12 -21.29
C ASN A 52 -12.46 -0.14 -19.91
N GLY A 53 -11.67 -0.68 -18.95
CA GLY A 53 -12.14 -0.99 -17.60
C GLY A 53 -12.99 -2.26 -17.47
N GLU A 54 -13.15 -3.04 -18.55
CA GLU A 54 -13.96 -4.26 -18.54
C GLU A 54 -13.18 -5.45 -17.96
N GLU A 55 -13.90 -6.35 -17.27
CA GLU A 55 -13.34 -7.60 -16.78
C GLU A 55 -13.08 -8.56 -17.96
N MET A 56 -11.91 -9.19 -17.93
CA MET A 56 -11.50 -10.20 -18.92
C MET A 56 -11.75 -11.61 -18.36
N PRO A 57 -12.20 -12.58 -19.19
CA PRO A 57 -12.46 -13.95 -18.74
C PRO A 57 -11.14 -14.76 -18.60
N GLU A 58 -10.23 -14.28 -17.75
CA GLU A 58 -8.95 -14.92 -17.44
C GLU A 58 -8.72 -14.91 -15.93
N THR A 59 -7.74 -15.71 -15.52
CA THR A 59 -7.21 -15.69 -14.14
C THR A 59 -5.71 -15.43 -14.19
N ARG A 60 -5.21 -14.59 -13.26
CA ARG A 60 -3.78 -14.29 -13.14
C ARG A 60 -3.34 -14.40 -11.68
N ASN A 61 -2.12 -14.88 -11.50
CA ASN A 61 -1.51 -15.00 -10.19
C ASN A 61 -0.82 -13.69 -9.81
N ILE A 62 -1.05 -13.21 -8.58
CA ILE A 62 -0.54 -11.93 -8.09
C ILE A 62 0.98 -11.87 -8.14
N LEU A 63 1.67 -12.91 -7.65
CA LEU A 63 3.13 -12.97 -7.63
C LEU A 63 3.72 -12.93 -9.04
N ILE A 64 3.11 -13.66 -9.98
CA ILE A 64 3.55 -13.70 -11.38
C ILE A 64 3.36 -12.34 -12.05
N GLU A 65 2.23 -11.69 -11.83
CA GLU A 65 1.97 -10.35 -12.38
C GLU A 65 2.87 -9.28 -11.73
N ALA A 66 3.02 -9.31 -10.40
CA ALA A 66 3.92 -8.42 -9.66
C ALA A 66 5.39 -8.56 -10.10
N ALA A 67 5.82 -9.77 -10.47
CA ALA A 67 7.16 -10.03 -10.98
C ALA A 67 7.50 -9.21 -12.26
N ARG A 68 6.51 -8.74 -13.01
CA ARG A 68 6.71 -7.87 -14.18
C ARG A 68 7.26 -6.50 -13.77
N ILE A 69 6.73 -5.92 -12.69
CA ILE A 69 7.25 -4.67 -12.10
C ILE A 69 8.64 -4.90 -11.51
N ALA A 70 8.84 -6.02 -10.81
CA ALA A 70 10.08 -6.40 -10.13
C ALA A 70 11.18 -6.92 -11.08
N ARG A 71 10.93 -7.04 -12.38
CA ARG A 71 11.83 -7.65 -13.37
C ARG A 71 12.31 -9.05 -12.96
N GLY A 72 11.39 -9.81 -12.34
CA GLY A 72 11.63 -11.17 -11.87
C GLY A 72 12.28 -11.27 -10.47
N ASN A 73 12.76 -10.17 -9.90
CA ASN A 73 13.36 -10.17 -8.55
C ASN A 73 12.28 -9.94 -7.48
N ILE A 74 11.56 -11.02 -7.15
CA ILE A 74 10.44 -10.97 -6.21
C ILE A 74 10.39 -12.25 -5.38
N LYS A 75 9.92 -12.15 -4.14
CA LYS A 75 9.69 -13.30 -3.26
C LYS A 75 8.22 -13.37 -2.83
N ASP A 76 7.76 -14.61 -2.56
CA ASP A 76 6.48 -14.84 -1.91
C ASP A 76 6.55 -14.37 -0.46
N ILE A 77 5.46 -13.74 0.02
CA ILE A 77 5.36 -13.34 1.43
C ILE A 77 5.04 -14.52 2.36
N ASP A 78 4.49 -15.61 1.82
CA ASP A 78 4.25 -16.82 2.62
C ASP A 78 5.59 -17.48 2.97
N GLY A 79 5.87 -17.55 4.27
CA GLY A 79 7.15 -18.07 4.76
C GLY A 79 8.35 -17.11 4.59
N PHE A 80 8.13 -15.85 4.16
CA PHE A 80 9.20 -14.87 4.06
C PHE A 80 9.75 -14.50 5.43
N ASP A 81 11.10 -14.52 5.53
CA ASP A 81 11.80 -14.08 6.73
C ASP A 81 11.81 -12.54 6.80
N ILE A 82 11.03 -11.99 7.71
CA ILE A 82 10.92 -10.52 7.88
C ILE A 82 12.24 -9.86 8.30
N ASP A 83 13.20 -10.62 8.81
CA ASP A 83 14.52 -10.09 9.19
C ASP A 83 15.39 -9.76 7.97
N GLU A 84 14.99 -10.18 6.76
CA GLU A 84 15.65 -9.78 5.51
C GLU A 84 15.37 -8.32 5.13
N ILE A 85 14.39 -7.64 5.75
CA ILE A 85 14.01 -6.25 5.45
C ILE A 85 13.97 -5.39 6.71
N ASP A 86 14.29 -4.12 6.58
CA ASP A 86 14.28 -3.13 7.67
C ASP A 86 12.98 -2.33 7.73
N GLY A 87 12.21 -2.28 6.66
CA GLY A 87 10.93 -1.60 6.54
C GLY A 87 10.15 -2.09 5.33
N LEU A 88 8.90 -1.66 5.21
CA LEU A 88 7.99 -2.06 4.11
C LEU A 88 7.35 -0.84 3.47
N VAL A 89 7.28 -0.79 2.14
CA VAL A 89 6.40 0.12 1.42
C VAL A 89 5.29 -0.67 0.72
N MET A 90 4.08 -0.15 0.78
CA MET A 90 2.87 -0.71 0.15
C MET A 90 2.34 0.32 -0.86
N PRO A 91 2.69 0.21 -2.15
CA PRO A 91 2.03 1.01 -3.18
C PRO A 91 0.53 0.74 -3.21
N GLY A 92 -0.26 1.69 -3.73
CA GLY A 92 -1.68 1.51 -3.89
C GLY A 92 -2.07 0.71 -5.14
N GLY A 93 -3.17 1.12 -5.73
CA GLY A 93 -3.87 0.40 -6.79
C GLY A 93 -5.01 -0.46 -6.23
N PHE A 94 -5.99 -0.77 -7.08
CA PHE A 94 -7.15 -1.57 -6.66
C PHE A 94 -6.79 -2.99 -6.21
N GLY A 95 -5.60 -3.50 -6.53
CA GLY A 95 -5.13 -4.76 -5.98
C GLY A 95 -5.00 -4.74 -4.45
N ALA A 96 -4.64 -3.62 -3.83
CA ALA A 96 -4.66 -3.49 -2.37
C ALA A 96 -6.09 -3.64 -1.82
N ALA A 97 -7.08 -3.05 -2.51
CA ALA A 97 -8.48 -3.07 -2.10
C ALA A 97 -9.24 -4.34 -2.53
N LYS A 98 -8.72 -5.13 -3.48
CA LYS A 98 -9.38 -6.32 -4.04
C LYS A 98 -8.65 -7.63 -3.72
N ASN A 99 -7.31 -7.61 -3.71
CA ASN A 99 -6.48 -8.80 -3.56
C ASN A 99 -5.94 -8.93 -2.13
N PHE A 100 -5.49 -7.83 -1.51
CA PHE A 100 -5.05 -7.86 -0.12
C PHE A 100 -6.20 -7.79 0.87
N SER A 101 -7.30 -7.13 0.48
CA SER A 101 -8.50 -6.98 1.28
C SER A 101 -9.77 -7.08 0.43
N GLN A 102 -10.92 -7.06 1.08
CA GLN A 102 -12.24 -6.99 0.45
C GLN A 102 -12.80 -5.55 0.45
N TRP A 103 -11.96 -4.56 0.71
CA TRP A 103 -12.38 -3.15 0.79
C TRP A 103 -13.18 -2.67 -0.42
N ALA A 104 -12.76 -3.03 -1.63
CA ALA A 104 -13.44 -2.61 -2.85
C ALA A 104 -14.87 -3.14 -3.00
N PHE A 105 -15.25 -4.16 -2.24
CA PHE A 105 -16.54 -4.85 -2.32
C PHE A 105 -17.42 -4.58 -1.10
N GLU A 106 -16.81 -4.54 0.08
CA GLU A 106 -17.50 -4.53 1.38
C GLU A 106 -17.11 -3.32 2.25
N GLY A 107 -16.24 -2.43 1.74
CA GLY A 107 -15.74 -1.28 2.50
C GLY A 107 -15.11 -1.71 3.83
N ALA A 108 -15.43 -1.00 4.91
CA ALA A 108 -14.92 -1.28 6.25
C ALA A 108 -15.35 -2.65 6.82
N ALA A 109 -16.39 -3.29 6.29
CA ALA A 109 -16.82 -4.63 6.70
C ALA A 109 -15.95 -5.75 6.11
N GLY A 110 -15.24 -5.47 4.98
CA GLY A 110 -14.42 -6.47 4.29
C GLY A 110 -13.18 -6.87 5.09
N GLU A 111 -12.74 -8.10 4.93
CA GLU A 111 -11.58 -8.66 5.63
C GLU A 111 -10.27 -8.50 4.83
N VAL A 112 -9.14 -8.61 5.52
CA VAL A 112 -7.80 -8.73 4.91
C VAL A 112 -7.50 -10.21 4.69
N ASN A 113 -6.91 -10.53 3.54
CA ASN A 113 -6.43 -11.89 3.26
C ASN A 113 -5.52 -12.38 4.40
N PRO A 114 -5.74 -13.59 4.94
CA PRO A 114 -5.03 -14.07 6.11
C PRO A 114 -3.49 -14.07 5.96
N ILE A 115 -2.96 -14.42 4.78
CA ILE A 115 -1.51 -14.43 4.51
C ILE A 115 -0.95 -13.00 4.59
N VAL A 116 -1.63 -12.03 3.99
CA VAL A 116 -1.25 -10.61 4.04
C VAL A 116 -1.36 -10.07 5.47
N LYS A 117 -2.46 -10.38 6.17
CA LYS A 117 -2.67 -9.96 7.56
C LYS A 117 -1.57 -10.48 8.48
N GLU A 118 -1.24 -11.77 8.39
CA GLU A 118 -0.19 -12.37 9.19
C GLU A 118 1.18 -11.73 8.92
N PHE A 119 1.51 -11.52 7.64
CA PHE A 119 2.77 -10.88 7.24
C PHE A 119 2.90 -9.45 7.82
N LEU A 120 1.85 -8.63 7.68
CA LEU A 120 1.83 -7.26 8.21
C LEU A 120 1.92 -7.24 9.74
N LEU A 121 1.18 -8.12 10.43
CA LEU A 121 1.23 -8.22 11.90
C LEU A 121 2.64 -8.61 12.41
N LYS A 122 3.37 -9.48 11.70
CA LYS A 122 4.75 -9.82 12.04
C LYS A 122 5.66 -8.58 11.98
N LEU A 123 5.55 -7.77 10.92
CA LEU A 123 6.33 -6.54 10.75
C LEU A 123 6.01 -5.50 11.82
N ILE A 124 4.72 -5.27 12.08
CA ILE A 124 4.25 -4.33 13.11
C ILE A 124 4.75 -4.75 14.49
N LYS A 125 4.62 -6.04 14.83
CA LYS A 125 5.11 -6.59 16.10
C LYS A 125 6.63 -6.47 16.24
N ALA A 126 7.37 -6.59 15.15
CA ALA A 126 8.82 -6.40 15.13
C ALA A 126 9.23 -4.92 15.17
N GLY A 127 8.27 -3.98 15.15
CA GLY A 127 8.53 -2.54 15.15
C GLY A 127 9.19 -2.03 13.87
N LYS A 128 9.03 -2.74 12.75
CA LYS A 128 9.54 -2.30 11.45
C LYS A 128 8.59 -1.26 10.85
N PRO A 129 9.08 -0.11 10.37
CA PRO A 129 8.23 0.94 9.82
C PRO A 129 7.58 0.50 8.50
N ILE A 130 6.33 0.96 8.31
CA ILE A 130 5.54 0.68 7.11
C ILE A 130 5.06 1.98 6.48
N ALA A 131 5.36 2.18 5.20
CA ALA A 131 4.82 3.28 4.40
C ALA A 131 3.71 2.75 3.49
N ALA A 132 2.47 3.20 3.71
CA ALA A 132 1.30 2.84 2.92
C ALA A 132 0.85 4.02 2.03
N LEU A 133 0.79 3.81 0.72
CA LEU A 133 0.48 4.83 -0.27
C LEU A 133 -0.94 4.65 -0.82
N CYS A 134 -1.55 5.76 -1.23
CA CYS A 134 -2.83 5.77 -1.93
C CYS A 134 -3.93 5.08 -1.09
N ILE A 135 -4.49 3.97 -1.59
CA ILE A 135 -5.54 3.19 -0.91
C ILE A 135 -4.98 2.17 0.10
N SER A 136 -3.69 1.85 0.07
CA SER A 136 -3.11 0.82 0.93
C SER A 136 -3.27 1.02 2.45
N PRO A 137 -3.46 2.26 2.98
CA PRO A 137 -3.77 2.46 4.39
C PRO A 137 -5.01 1.70 4.89
N VAL A 138 -6.00 1.39 4.02
CA VAL A 138 -7.19 0.60 4.42
C VAL A 138 -6.82 -0.81 4.85
N VAL A 139 -5.78 -1.40 4.22
CA VAL A 139 -5.29 -2.74 4.56
C VAL A 139 -4.67 -2.75 5.95
N LEU A 140 -3.91 -1.70 6.30
CA LEU A 140 -3.33 -1.55 7.65
C LEU A 140 -4.39 -1.31 8.71
N ALA A 141 -5.37 -0.42 8.44
CA ALA A 141 -6.47 -0.15 9.35
C ALA A 141 -7.23 -1.45 9.69
N LYS A 142 -7.60 -2.22 8.67
CA LYS A 142 -8.32 -3.50 8.86
C LYS A 142 -7.44 -4.57 9.51
N THR A 143 -6.14 -4.60 9.23
CA THR A 143 -5.19 -5.51 9.89
C THR A 143 -5.12 -5.25 11.38
N LEU A 144 -5.20 -3.99 11.81
CA LEU A 144 -5.10 -3.56 13.21
C LEU A 144 -6.45 -3.46 13.93
N GLU A 145 -7.56 -3.62 13.25
CA GLU A 145 -8.90 -3.60 13.85
C GLU A 145 -9.01 -4.59 15.01
N GLY A 146 -9.48 -4.10 16.16
CA GLY A 146 -9.63 -4.90 17.38
C GLY A 146 -8.32 -5.26 18.11
N SER A 147 -7.16 -4.83 17.61
CA SER A 147 -5.87 -5.09 18.26
C SER A 147 -5.57 -4.19 19.47
N GLY A 148 -6.35 -3.14 19.67
CA GLY A 148 -6.09 -2.07 20.64
C GLY A 148 -5.15 -0.96 20.08
N THR A 149 -4.60 -1.13 18.90
CA THR A 149 -3.81 -0.10 18.19
C THR A 149 -4.73 0.80 17.37
N THR A 150 -4.57 2.11 17.49
CA THR A 150 -5.36 3.12 16.78
C THR A 150 -4.45 3.92 15.85
N PRO A 151 -4.16 3.43 14.63
CA PRO A 151 -3.19 4.08 13.75
C PRO A 151 -3.73 5.41 13.18
N LYS A 152 -2.83 6.40 13.06
CA LYS A 152 -3.11 7.66 12.37
C LYS A 152 -2.79 7.48 10.89
N LEU A 153 -3.80 7.65 10.01
CA LEU A 153 -3.69 7.35 8.58
C LEU A 153 -4.26 8.49 7.73
N THR A 154 -3.81 8.59 6.49
CA THR A 154 -4.42 9.47 5.48
C THR A 154 -4.72 8.69 4.20
N LEU A 155 -5.82 9.07 3.55
CA LEU A 155 -6.18 8.72 2.18
C LEU A 155 -6.21 9.96 1.28
N GLY A 156 -5.87 11.15 1.82
CA GLY A 156 -5.92 12.40 1.07
C GLY A 156 -6.73 13.46 1.78
N THR A 157 -7.39 14.32 1.03
CA THR A 157 -8.23 15.42 1.53
C THR A 157 -9.46 15.63 0.65
N ASP A 158 -10.58 15.97 1.27
CA ASP A 158 -11.82 16.38 0.60
C ASP A 158 -11.79 17.85 0.10
N LYS A 159 -10.69 18.58 0.36
CA LYS A 159 -10.50 20.00 -0.02
C LYS A 159 -9.75 20.21 -1.34
N ALA A 160 -9.40 19.13 -2.03
CA ALA A 160 -8.73 19.16 -3.32
C ALA A 160 -9.33 18.11 -4.26
N PRO A 161 -9.19 18.24 -5.59
CA PRO A 161 -9.75 17.27 -6.55
C PRO A 161 -9.26 15.85 -6.28
N SER A 162 -10.21 14.92 -6.29
CA SER A 162 -9.98 13.47 -6.15
C SER A 162 -10.96 12.73 -7.04
N PRO A 163 -10.56 11.60 -7.68
CA PRO A 163 -11.50 10.72 -8.36
C PRO A 163 -12.33 9.84 -7.39
N TYR A 164 -12.07 9.94 -6.07
CA TYR A 164 -12.68 9.12 -5.01
C TYR A 164 -13.41 9.99 -3.99
N ASP A 165 -14.32 9.38 -3.22
CA ASP A 165 -14.95 10.03 -2.06
C ASP A 165 -14.04 9.88 -0.82
N ILE A 166 -13.04 10.77 -0.73
CA ILE A 166 -12.05 10.76 0.36
C ILE A 166 -12.71 10.87 1.73
N LYS A 167 -13.85 11.58 1.82
CA LYS A 167 -14.57 11.71 3.08
C LYS A 167 -15.17 10.38 3.51
N ALA A 168 -15.90 9.71 2.62
CA ALA A 168 -16.49 8.40 2.90
C ALA A 168 -15.41 7.34 3.19
N ASP A 169 -14.33 7.32 2.42
CA ASP A 169 -13.20 6.40 2.66
C ASP A 169 -12.55 6.65 4.02
N SER A 170 -12.40 7.92 4.43
CA SER A 170 -11.86 8.28 5.75
C SER A 170 -12.81 7.88 6.90
N GLU A 171 -14.12 8.02 6.71
CA GLU A 171 -15.13 7.53 7.65
C GLU A 171 -15.04 5.99 7.80
N GLY A 172 -14.76 5.28 6.70
CA GLY A 172 -14.49 3.86 6.71
C GLY A 172 -13.24 3.49 7.53
N LEU A 173 -12.14 4.26 7.40
CA LEU A 173 -10.96 4.09 8.27
C LEU A 173 -11.32 4.27 9.75
N ALA A 174 -12.11 5.28 10.09
CA ALA A 174 -12.54 5.52 11.46
C ALA A 174 -13.40 4.37 12.01
N THR A 175 -14.27 3.78 11.19
CA THR A 175 -15.08 2.60 11.54
C THR A 175 -14.20 1.42 11.94
N MET A 176 -13.04 1.23 11.31
CA MET A 176 -12.06 0.19 11.65
C MET A 176 -11.15 0.57 12.84
N GLY A 177 -11.42 1.69 13.52
CA GLY A 177 -10.66 2.14 14.69
C GLY A 177 -9.40 2.94 14.39
N ALA A 178 -9.14 3.31 13.14
CA ALA A 178 -8.05 4.23 12.80
C ALA A 178 -8.44 5.69 13.09
N GLN A 179 -7.45 6.59 13.13
CA GLN A 179 -7.62 8.03 13.22
C GLN A 179 -7.27 8.68 11.87
N PRO A 180 -8.25 8.88 10.97
CA PRO A 180 -8.00 9.49 9.69
C PRO A 180 -7.60 10.97 9.83
N GLN A 181 -6.60 11.37 9.04
CA GLN A 181 -6.09 12.74 8.99
C GLN A 181 -6.10 13.22 7.54
N MET A 182 -6.74 14.35 7.28
CA MET A 182 -6.74 14.95 5.95
C MET A 182 -5.35 15.52 5.62
N LYS A 183 -4.77 15.06 4.50
CA LYS A 183 -3.47 15.50 3.99
C LYS A 183 -3.56 15.81 2.51
N THR A 184 -2.93 16.89 2.10
CA THR A 184 -2.77 17.23 0.68
C THR A 184 -1.67 16.40 0.04
N ILE A 185 -1.56 16.44 -1.30
CA ILE A 185 -0.47 15.76 -2.03
C ILE A 185 0.94 16.23 -1.62
N ASN A 186 1.06 17.38 -0.98
CA ASN A 186 2.33 17.93 -0.51
C ASN A 186 2.64 17.56 0.95
N GLU A 187 1.85 16.68 1.54
CA GLU A 187 1.95 16.25 2.93
C GLU A 187 1.91 14.73 3.03
N ILE A 188 2.40 14.20 4.14
CA ILE A 188 2.25 12.82 4.57
C ILE A 188 1.64 12.77 5.97
N MET A 189 1.06 11.64 6.35
CA MET A 189 0.73 11.37 7.74
C MET A 189 1.82 10.46 8.34
N VAL A 190 2.34 10.85 9.48
CA VAL A 190 3.34 10.09 10.22
C VAL A 190 2.78 9.72 11.58
N ASP A 191 2.66 8.44 11.83
CA ASP A 191 2.33 7.87 13.13
C ASP A 191 3.62 7.32 13.75
N GLU A 192 4.30 8.17 14.54
CA GLU A 192 5.59 7.83 15.16
C GLU A 192 5.45 6.67 16.17
N GLU A 193 4.31 6.60 16.88
CA GLU A 193 4.06 5.58 17.90
C GLU A 193 3.98 4.18 17.28
N ASN A 194 3.24 4.06 16.17
CA ASN A 194 3.01 2.79 15.47
C ASN A 194 3.99 2.55 14.33
N LYS A 195 4.91 3.51 14.06
CA LYS A 195 5.87 3.48 12.95
C LYS A 195 5.17 3.29 11.59
N ILE A 196 4.04 3.96 11.39
CA ILE A 196 3.28 3.92 10.15
C ILE A 196 3.33 5.29 9.48
N ILE A 197 3.64 5.29 8.20
CA ILE A 197 3.59 6.46 7.33
C ILE A 197 2.52 6.22 6.29
N SER A 198 1.71 7.24 5.97
CA SER A 198 0.80 7.16 4.84
C SER A 198 0.86 8.43 3.99
N ALA A 199 0.68 8.26 2.68
CA ALA A 199 0.77 9.33 1.70
C ALA A 199 -0.36 9.21 0.66
N PRO A 200 -1.04 10.33 0.32
CA PRO A 200 -2.20 10.32 -0.58
C PRO A 200 -1.94 9.77 -1.97
N CYS A 201 -0.82 10.11 -2.60
CA CYS A 201 -0.49 9.71 -3.97
C CYS A 201 -1.69 9.88 -4.93
N TYR A 202 -2.05 8.87 -5.72
CA TYR A 202 -3.15 8.92 -6.67
C TYR A 202 -4.57 8.78 -6.05
N MET A 203 -4.71 8.81 -4.74
CA MET A 203 -6.01 9.14 -4.16
C MET A 203 -6.43 10.57 -4.51
N MET A 204 -5.47 11.42 -4.91
CA MET A 204 -5.71 12.77 -5.39
C MET A 204 -5.56 12.85 -6.91
N GLU A 205 -6.29 13.77 -7.57
CA GLU A 205 -6.15 14.04 -8.99
C GLU A 205 -4.89 14.90 -9.25
N VAL A 206 -3.76 14.23 -9.49
CA VAL A 206 -2.43 14.83 -9.52
C VAL A 206 -1.55 14.28 -10.64
N SER A 207 -0.48 15.00 -10.94
CA SER A 207 0.53 14.56 -11.92
C SER A 207 1.47 13.50 -11.34
N ILE A 208 2.07 12.68 -12.20
CA ILE A 208 3.11 11.70 -11.82
C ILE A 208 4.29 12.35 -11.08
N LYS A 209 4.63 13.62 -11.40
CA LYS A 209 5.66 14.38 -10.69
C LYS A 209 5.30 14.60 -9.22
N GLN A 210 4.03 14.91 -8.95
CA GLN A 210 3.53 15.10 -7.58
C GLN A 210 3.48 13.77 -6.82
N VAL A 211 3.06 12.69 -7.48
CA VAL A 211 3.11 11.33 -6.90
C VAL A 211 4.55 10.96 -6.52
N ARG A 212 5.54 11.21 -7.42
CA ARG A 212 6.95 10.99 -7.08
C ARG A 212 7.38 11.74 -5.83
N ALA A 213 7.04 13.03 -5.75
CA ALA A 213 7.42 13.85 -4.60
C ALA A 213 6.79 13.33 -3.31
N ASN A 214 5.49 12.97 -3.35
CA ASN A 214 4.75 12.50 -2.18
C ASN A 214 5.21 11.11 -1.72
N ALA A 215 5.40 10.16 -2.63
CA ALA A 215 5.97 8.84 -2.33
C ALA A 215 7.39 8.96 -1.74
N LYS A 216 8.23 9.84 -2.33
CA LYS A 216 9.58 10.08 -1.81
C LYS A 216 9.55 10.61 -0.38
N MET A 217 8.67 11.55 -0.05
CA MET A 217 8.52 12.05 1.33
C MET A 217 8.22 10.92 2.31
N ALA A 218 7.33 9.99 1.96
CA ALA A 218 6.98 8.85 2.80
C ALA A 218 8.17 7.90 3.00
N ILE A 219 8.95 7.64 1.94
CA ILE A 219 10.10 6.75 1.97
C ILE A 219 11.27 7.38 2.72
N ASP A 220 11.57 8.65 2.48
CA ASP A 220 12.61 9.38 3.23
C ASP A 220 12.31 9.34 4.74
N LYS A 221 11.03 9.57 5.12
CA LYS A 221 10.61 9.49 6.52
C LYS A 221 10.71 8.07 7.10
N MET A 222 10.36 7.05 6.33
CA MET A 222 10.51 5.66 6.74
C MET A 222 11.99 5.30 6.99
N ILE A 223 12.88 5.73 6.11
CA ILE A 223 14.33 5.51 6.22
C ILE A 223 14.88 6.22 7.46
N GLU A 224 14.44 7.47 7.72
CA GLU A 224 14.77 8.19 8.95
C GLU A 224 14.35 7.44 10.23
N MET A 225 13.19 6.76 10.20
CA MET A 225 12.71 5.97 11.34
C MET A 225 13.47 4.66 11.56
N ILE A 226 14.15 4.17 10.53
CA ILE A 226 14.97 2.96 10.65
C ILE A 226 16.33 3.28 11.30
N GLY A 227 16.87 4.46 11.06
CA GLY A 227 18.15 4.95 11.62
C GLY A 227 19.31 4.84 10.67
#